data_caf9c4e39f3dc1f4734b6e9a1e1182b8
#
_entry.id   caf9c4e39f3dc1f4734b6e9a1e1182b8
#
_cell.length_a   1.000
_cell.length_b   1.000
_cell.length_c   1.000
_cell.angle_alpha   90.00
_cell.angle_beta   90.00
_cell.angle_gamma   90.00
#
_symmetry.space_group_name_H-M   'P 1'
#
loop_
_entity.id
_entity.type
_entity.pdbx_description
1 polymer ?
#
loop_
_entity_poly.entity_id
_entity_poly.type
_entity_poly.pdbx_seq_one_letter_code
_entity_poly.pdbx_strand_id
1 'polypeptide(L)'
;MRIQALALAFIMAAPAWAAELLAPEPALSPAEVVAIQLDALQANEAETDAGIAQTWAFAHPDNKRMTGPLPRFAQMLKGPQYRMLLNHRSHEVIEVARTDQEAVFAVTITTLSGDVVDYRWTVAKVRDGEHAGAWMTIAVSPPVPAGQAI
;
A
#
# COMPACT_ATOMS: atom_id res chain seq x y z
N MET A 1 7.22 -64.19 -14.06
CA MET A 1 7.07 -62.94 -14.78
C MET A 1 6.54 -61.90 -13.79
N ARG A 2 7.41 -61.04 -13.26
CA ARG A 2 7.05 -60.04 -12.27
C ARG A 2 6.86 -58.71 -13.01
N ILE A 3 5.62 -58.21 -13.04
CA ILE A 3 5.30 -56.91 -13.59
C ILE A 3 5.55 -55.91 -12.49
N GLN A 4 6.59 -55.12 -12.61
CA GLN A 4 6.80 -53.94 -11.77
C GLN A 4 5.94 -52.81 -12.29
N ALA A 5 4.94 -52.40 -11.53
CA ALA A 5 4.17 -51.18 -11.79
C ALA A 5 5.02 -49.96 -11.40
N LEU A 6 5.44 -49.20 -12.38
CA LEU A 6 6.11 -47.92 -12.20
C LEU A 6 5.05 -46.91 -11.77
N ALA A 7 5.01 -46.54 -10.50
CA ALA A 7 4.18 -45.47 -10.02
C ALA A 7 4.81 -44.13 -10.45
N LEU A 8 4.22 -43.49 -11.43
CA LEU A 8 4.58 -42.12 -11.81
C LEU A 8 4.04 -41.18 -10.72
N ALA A 9 4.92 -40.72 -9.86
CA ALA A 9 4.58 -39.66 -8.92
C ALA A 9 4.42 -38.34 -9.69
N PHE A 10 3.18 -37.91 -9.87
CA PHE A 10 2.87 -36.56 -10.37
C PHE A 10 3.21 -35.58 -9.25
N ILE A 11 4.35 -34.93 -9.34
CA ILE A 11 4.67 -33.78 -8.49
C ILE A 11 3.85 -32.61 -9.06
N MET A 12 2.71 -32.37 -8.45
CA MET A 12 1.98 -31.11 -8.67
C MET A 12 2.85 -29.98 -8.10
N ALA A 13 3.53 -29.24 -8.96
CA ALA A 13 4.11 -27.98 -8.57
C ALA A 13 2.96 -27.05 -8.15
N ALA A 14 2.90 -26.71 -6.87
CA ALA A 14 1.99 -25.69 -6.39
C ALA A 14 2.31 -24.38 -7.13
N PRO A 15 1.32 -23.64 -7.65
CA PRO A 15 1.59 -22.34 -8.25
C PRO A 15 2.27 -21.48 -7.20
N ALA A 16 3.31 -20.74 -7.62
CA ALA A 16 3.90 -19.71 -6.78
C ALA A 16 2.82 -18.63 -6.57
N TRP A 17 2.14 -18.71 -5.44
CA TRP A 17 1.14 -17.74 -5.07
C TRP A 17 1.80 -16.37 -4.96
N ALA A 18 1.15 -15.34 -5.51
CA ALA A 18 1.45 -13.97 -5.15
C ALA A 18 1.52 -13.88 -3.63
N ALA A 19 2.56 -13.22 -3.09
CA ALA A 19 2.74 -13.07 -1.65
C ALA A 19 1.41 -12.62 -1.03
N GLU A 20 0.99 -13.30 0.04
CA GLU A 20 -0.23 -12.95 0.75
C GLU A 20 -0.14 -11.52 1.26
N LEU A 21 -1.17 -10.71 1.03
CA LEU A 21 -1.21 -9.34 1.47
C LEU A 21 -1.25 -9.25 3.00
N LEU A 22 -0.51 -8.31 3.56
CA LEU A 22 -0.67 -7.94 4.96
C LEU A 22 -2.08 -7.38 5.17
N ALA A 23 -2.68 -7.70 6.30
CA ALA A 23 -4.01 -7.25 6.68
C ALA A 23 -3.94 -6.22 7.82
N PRO A 24 -4.88 -5.26 7.87
CA PRO A 24 -5.00 -4.37 9.00
C PRO A 24 -5.24 -5.11 10.31
N GLU A 25 -4.54 -4.71 11.35
CA GLU A 25 -4.65 -5.26 12.70
C GLU A 25 -4.57 -4.12 13.73
N PRO A 26 -5.32 -4.20 14.85
CA PRO A 26 -5.25 -3.18 15.90
C PRO A 26 -3.86 -2.99 16.51
N ALA A 27 -3.00 -4.02 16.45
CA ALA A 27 -1.63 -3.97 16.97
C ALA A 27 -0.68 -3.11 16.12
N LEU A 28 -1.00 -2.85 14.85
CA LEU A 28 -0.19 -2.00 13.99
C LEU A 28 -0.39 -0.53 14.35
N SER A 29 0.71 0.18 14.58
CA SER A 29 0.70 1.63 14.81
C SER A 29 0.36 2.41 13.53
N PRO A 30 -0.07 3.67 13.64
CA PRO A 30 -0.25 4.53 12.47
C PRO A 30 0.98 4.62 11.58
N ALA A 31 2.17 4.75 12.17
CA ALA A 31 3.42 4.84 11.42
C ALA A 31 3.74 3.54 10.66
N GLU A 32 3.46 2.38 11.27
CA GLU A 32 3.62 1.08 10.61
C GLU A 32 2.68 0.93 9.41
N VAL A 33 1.44 1.40 9.53
CA VAL A 33 0.48 1.39 8.41
C VAL A 33 0.98 2.23 7.25
N VAL A 34 1.46 3.45 7.51
CA VAL A 34 2.03 4.32 6.47
C VAL A 34 3.26 3.66 5.82
N ALA A 35 4.14 3.06 6.62
CA ALA A 35 5.33 2.36 6.12
C ALA A 35 4.95 1.18 5.21
N ILE A 36 3.99 0.35 5.61
CA ILE A 36 3.52 -0.78 4.79
C ILE A 36 3.02 -0.29 3.43
N GLN A 37 2.23 0.78 3.40
CA GLN A 37 1.70 1.33 2.14
C GLN A 37 2.80 1.92 1.26
N LEU A 38 3.70 2.71 1.83
CA LEU A 38 4.79 3.34 1.07
C LEU A 38 5.80 2.32 0.54
N ASP A 39 6.16 1.32 1.33
CA ASP A 39 7.05 0.25 0.90
C ASP A 39 6.41 -0.57 -0.24
N ALA A 40 5.11 -0.84 -0.14
CA ALA A 40 4.37 -1.54 -1.19
C ALA A 40 4.32 -0.74 -2.49
N LEU A 41 4.06 0.56 -2.41
CA LEU A 41 4.04 1.44 -3.59
C LEU A 41 5.43 1.60 -4.21
N GLN A 42 6.47 1.67 -3.38
CA GLN A 42 7.85 1.73 -3.84
C GLN A 42 8.27 0.48 -4.64
N ALA A 43 7.80 -0.68 -4.22
CA ALA A 43 8.08 -1.97 -4.84
C ALA A 43 6.95 -2.47 -5.74
N ASN A 44 6.08 -1.59 -6.25
CA ASN A 44 4.95 -2.00 -7.08
C ASN A 44 5.41 -2.63 -8.38
N GLU A 45 4.87 -3.82 -8.68
CA GLU A 45 5.10 -4.51 -9.96
C GLU A 45 4.02 -4.11 -10.96
N ALA A 46 4.44 -3.53 -12.09
CA ALA A 46 3.51 -3.01 -13.10
C ALA A 46 2.55 -4.08 -13.67
N GLU A 47 2.99 -5.33 -13.73
CA GLU A 47 2.20 -6.43 -14.31
C GLU A 47 1.09 -6.91 -13.38
N THR A 48 1.31 -6.89 -12.07
CA THR A 48 0.38 -7.43 -11.07
C THR A 48 -0.30 -6.36 -10.25
N ASP A 49 0.27 -5.15 -10.16
CA ASP A 49 -0.14 -4.07 -9.26
C ASP A 49 -0.23 -4.52 -7.77
N ALA A 50 0.62 -5.45 -7.37
CA ALA A 50 0.59 -6.02 -6.02
C ALA A 50 0.79 -4.94 -4.94
N GLY A 51 1.64 -3.93 -5.18
CA GLY A 51 1.84 -2.81 -4.27
C GLY A 51 0.59 -1.93 -4.14
N ILE A 52 -0.12 -1.70 -5.21
CA ILE A 52 -1.40 -0.99 -5.21
C ILE A 52 -2.45 -1.79 -4.42
N ALA A 53 -2.52 -3.11 -4.63
CA ALA A 53 -3.43 -3.98 -3.90
C ALA A 53 -3.12 -3.98 -2.39
N GLN A 54 -1.84 -4.01 -1.99
CA GLN A 54 -1.45 -3.91 -0.58
C GLN A 54 -1.85 -2.56 0.01
N THR A 55 -1.65 -1.47 -0.72
CA THR A 55 -2.07 -0.13 -0.31
C THR A 55 -3.59 -0.04 -0.13
N TRP A 56 -4.34 -0.63 -1.05
CA TRP A 56 -5.80 -0.73 -0.96
C TRP A 56 -6.27 -1.50 0.27
N ALA A 57 -5.58 -2.58 0.63
CA ALA A 57 -5.92 -3.37 1.82
C ALA A 57 -5.94 -2.53 3.10
N PHE A 58 -5.10 -1.49 3.18
CA PHE A 58 -5.02 -0.55 4.31
C PHE A 58 -5.79 0.76 4.11
N ALA A 59 -6.57 0.88 3.04
CA ALA A 59 -7.45 2.02 2.85
C ALA A 59 -8.67 1.92 3.79
N HIS A 60 -8.92 2.97 4.56
CA HIS A 60 -10.07 3.05 5.47
C HIS A 60 -11.38 2.82 4.72
N PRO A 61 -12.41 2.18 5.31
CA PRO A 61 -13.69 1.98 4.66
C PRO A 61 -14.30 3.25 4.05
N ASP A 62 -14.17 4.39 4.73
CA ASP A 62 -14.64 5.68 4.20
C ASP A 62 -13.88 6.11 2.94
N ASN A 63 -12.56 5.90 2.93
CA ASN A 63 -11.73 6.15 1.76
C ASN A 63 -12.11 5.21 0.61
N LYS A 64 -12.31 3.92 0.89
CA LYS A 64 -12.73 2.95 -0.13
C LYS A 64 -14.05 3.31 -0.79
N ARG A 65 -14.99 3.86 -0.05
CA ARG A 65 -16.27 4.36 -0.63
C ARG A 65 -16.05 5.49 -1.62
N MET A 66 -15.05 6.33 -1.39
CA MET A 66 -14.74 7.48 -2.25
C MET A 66 -13.90 7.11 -3.46
N THR A 67 -12.96 6.19 -3.31
CA THR A 67 -11.92 5.91 -4.29
C THR A 67 -12.03 4.54 -4.98
N GLY A 68 -12.87 3.67 -4.45
CA GLY A 68 -13.06 2.32 -4.97
C GLY A 68 -14.02 2.23 -6.16
N PRO A 69 -14.15 1.06 -6.72
CA PRO A 69 -13.49 -0.21 -6.37
C PRO A 69 -11.99 -0.24 -6.71
N LEU A 70 -11.30 -1.33 -6.38
CA LEU A 70 -9.85 -1.46 -6.57
C LEU A 70 -9.36 -1.08 -7.98
N PRO A 71 -10.01 -1.48 -9.08
CA PRO A 71 -9.56 -1.05 -10.41
C PRO A 71 -9.56 0.47 -10.60
N ARG A 72 -10.54 1.16 -10.05
CA ARG A 72 -10.61 2.64 -10.07
C ARG A 72 -9.52 3.26 -9.21
N PHE A 73 -9.27 2.71 -8.03
CA PHE A 73 -8.18 3.11 -7.15
C PHE A 73 -6.82 2.95 -7.85
N ALA A 74 -6.60 1.83 -8.53
CA ALA A 74 -5.38 1.61 -9.31
C ALA A 74 -5.20 2.65 -10.41
N GLN A 75 -6.26 2.99 -11.14
CA GLN A 75 -6.20 4.05 -12.16
C GLN A 75 -5.88 5.42 -11.55
N MET A 76 -6.43 5.73 -10.39
CA MET A 76 -6.14 6.96 -9.66
C MET A 76 -4.66 7.05 -9.28
N LEU A 77 -4.07 5.96 -8.76
CA LEU A 77 -2.65 5.92 -8.40
C LEU A 77 -1.72 6.03 -9.61
N LYS A 78 -2.15 5.59 -10.78
CA LYS A 78 -1.41 5.74 -12.05
C LYS A 78 -1.61 7.09 -12.70
N GLY A 79 -2.52 7.91 -12.18
CA GLY A 79 -2.82 9.23 -12.69
C GLY A 79 -1.81 10.30 -12.26
N PRO A 80 -1.98 11.54 -12.76
CA PRO A 80 -0.98 12.59 -12.63
C PRO A 80 -0.71 13.04 -11.18
N GLN A 81 -1.67 12.88 -10.28
CA GLN A 81 -1.51 13.33 -8.90
C GLN A 81 -0.73 12.33 -8.02
N TYR A 82 -0.86 11.03 -8.28
CA TYR A 82 -0.33 9.99 -7.38
C TYR A 82 0.71 9.07 -8.01
N ARG A 83 0.93 9.15 -9.32
CA ARG A 83 1.90 8.26 -10.01
C ARG A 83 3.32 8.35 -9.46
N MET A 84 3.69 9.48 -8.86
CA MET A 84 5.00 9.68 -8.27
C MET A 84 5.25 8.82 -7.03
N LEU A 85 4.19 8.30 -6.42
CA LEU A 85 4.27 7.31 -5.35
C LEU A 85 4.74 5.95 -5.85
N LEU A 86 4.44 5.61 -7.11
CA LEU A 86 4.77 4.31 -7.68
C LEU A 86 6.27 4.24 -8.01
N ASN A 87 6.93 3.22 -7.47
CA ASN A 87 8.33 2.93 -7.75
C ASN A 87 9.28 4.12 -7.47
N HIS A 88 8.96 4.92 -6.45
CA HIS A 88 9.79 6.04 -6.05
C HIS A 88 11.15 5.56 -5.50
N ARG A 89 12.14 6.45 -5.52
CA ARG A 89 13.50 6.15 -5.07
C ARG A 89 13.57 6.01 -3.55
N SER A 90 13.01 6.98 -2.85
CA SER A 90 13.05 7.04 -1.38
C SER A 90 11.89 7.86 -0.83
N HIS A 91 11.62 7.69 0.45
CA HIS A 91 10.63 8.49 1.17
C HIS A 91 11.08 8.80 2.59
N GLU A 92 10.61 9.92 3.10
CA GLU A 92 10.72 10.32 4.50
C GLU A 92 9.33 10.53 5.07
N VAL A 93 9.11 10.09 6.31
CA VAL A 93 7.82 10.15 6.99
C VAL A 93 8.00 10.82 8.34
N ILE A 94 7.26 11.91 8.58
CA ILE A 94 7.27 12.64 9.84
C ILE A 94 5.83 12.74 10.35
N GLU A 95 5.57 12.28 11.57
CA GLU A 95 4.29 12.50 12.23
C GLU A 95 4.16 13.97 12.63
N VAL A 96 3.11 14.64 12.14
CA VAL A 96 2.91 16.07 12.37
C VAL A 96 1.74 16.38 13.30
N ALA A 97 0.81 15.44 13.48
CA ALA A 97 -0.32 15.58 14.39
C ALA A 97 -0.85 14.22 14.81
N ARG A 98 -1.41 14.14 16.01
CA ARG A 98 -2.03 12.91 16.52
C ARG A 98 -3.13 13.22 17.52
N THR A 99 -4.23 12.48 17.39
CA THR A 99 -5.25 12.30 18.42
C THR A 99 -5.41 10.81 18.71
N ASP A 100 -6.31 10.44 19.61
CA ASP A 100 -6.61 9.03 19.88
C ASP A 100 -7.24 8.29 18.71
N GLN A 101 -7.80 9.03 17.73
CA GLN A 101 -8.54 8.46 16.60
C GLN A 101 -7.91 8.74 15.24
N GLU A 102 -6.96 9.66 15.16
CA GLU A 102 -6.38 10.10 13.89
C GLU A 102 -4.92 10.50 14.06
N ALA A 103 -4.12 10.19 13.04
CA ALA A 103 -2.72 10.59 12.96
C ALA A 103 -2.43 11.15 11.55
N VAL A 104 -1.66 12.21 11.49
CA VAL A 104 -1.29 12.88 10.23
C VAL A 104 0.21 12.86 10.05
N PHE A 105 0.65 12.49 8.86
CA PHE A 105 2.06 12.40 8.50
C PHE A 105 2.37 13.31 7.31
N ALA A 106 3.49 14.00 7.38
CA ALA A 106 4.12 14.61 6.21
C ALA A 106 5.01 13.55 5.56
N VAL A 107 4.76 13.25 4.29
CA VAL A 107 5.49 12.27 3.50
C VAL A 107 6.20 12.96 2.37
N THR A 108 7.52 12.89 2.34
CA THR A 108 8.34 13.44 1.26
C THR A 108 8.81 12.30 0.37
N ILE A 109 8.44 12.36 -0.88
CA ILE A 109 8.81 11.37 -1.91
C ILE A 109 9.90 11.95 -2.79
N THR A 110 10.96 11.18 -3.01
CA THR A 110 11.92 11.44 -4.07
C THR A 110 11.72 10.41 -5.18
N THR A 111 11.42 10.88 -6.38
CA THR A 111 11.20 10.03 -7.55
C THR A 111 12.53 9.51 -8.12
N LEU A 112 12.46 8.53 -9.04
CA LEU A 112 13.64 8.04 -9.75
C LEU A 112 14.31 9.13 -10.59
N SER A 113 13.56 10.11 -11.07
CA SER A 113 14.10 11.27 -11.81
C SER A 113 14.68 12.37 -10.91
N GLY A 114 14.53 12.25 -9.58
CA GLY A 114 15.04 13.22 -8.61
C GLY A 114 14.02 14.30 -8.21
N ASP A 115 12.82 14.29 -8.74
CA ASP A 115 11.77 15.20 -8.29
C ASP A 115 11.39 14.92 -6.85
N VAL A 116 11.17 15.98 -6.07
CA VAL A 116 10.77 15.88 -4.67
C VAL A 116 9.34 16.40 -4.52
N VAL A 117 8.48 15.58 -3.91
CA VAL A 117 7.05 15.86 -3.79
C VAL A 117 6.61 15.55 -2.36
N ASP A 118 5.81 16.44 -1.79
CA ASP A 118 5.23 16.26 -0.47
C ASP A 118 3.76 15.84 -0.57
N TYR A 119 3.41 14.87 0.26
CA TYR A 119 2.02 14.43 0.48
C TYR A 119 1.69 14.53 1.97
N ARG A 120 0.44 14.83 2.26
CA ARG A 120 -0.11 14.68 3.61
C ARG A 120 -0.88 13.37 3.69
N TRP A 121 -0.49 12.51 4.62
CA TRP A 121 -1.06 11.18 4.81
C TRP A 121 -1.82 11.12 6.12
N THR A 122 -3.12 10.85 6.07
CA THR A 122 -3.98 10.80 7.25
C THR A 122 -4.47 9.38 7.48
N VAL A 123 -4.23 8.89 8.68
CA VAL A 123 -4.60 7.55 9.13
C VAL A 123 -5.61 7.69 10.26
N ALA A 124 -6.68 6.92 10.23
CA ALA A 124 -7.74 6.96 11.23
C ALA A 124 -8.06 5.56 11.75
N LYS A 125 -8.47 5.47 13.03
CA LYS A 125 -8.99 4.22 13.57
C LYS A 125 -10.36 3.90 12.97
N VAL A 126 -10.54 2.65 12.59
CA VAL A 126 -11.82 2.13 12.16
C VAL A 126 -12.71 1.91 13.37
N ARG A 127 -13.93 2.43 13.34
CA ARG A 127 -14.85 2.40 14.50
C ARG A 127 -15.58 1.08 14.64
N ASP A 128 -15.96 0.47 13.55
CA ASP A 128 -16.80 -0.73 13.52
C ASP A 128 -16.43 -1.63 12.33
N GLY A 129 -17.05 -2.81 12.30
CA GLY A 129 -16.86 -3.78 11.22
C GLY A 129 -15.64 -4.67 11.41
N GLU A 130 -15.22 -5.32 10.34
CA GLU A 130 -14.16 -6.33 10.32
C GLU A 130 -12.83 -5.83 10.90
N HIS A 131 -12.47 -4.58 10.61
CA HIS A 131 -11.20 -3.99 11.02
C HIS A 131 -11.34 -3.00 12.18
N ALA A 132 -12.40 -3.12 12.99
CA ALA A 132 -12.61 -2.23 14.15
C ALA A 132 -11.36 -2.16 15.03
N GLY A 133 -10.95 -0.93 15.36
CA GLY A 133 -9.76 -0.66 16.18
C GLY A 133 -8.44 -0.62 15.40
N ALA A 134 -8.43 -1.03 14.14
CA ALA A 134 -7.25 -0.93 13.28
C ALA A 134 -7.08 0.48 12.72
N TRP A 135 -5.83 0.90 12.56
CA TRP A 135 -5.48 2.13 11.86
C TRP A 135 -5.48 1.88 10.35
N MET A 136 -6.15 2.72 9.60
CA MET A 136 -6.23 2.62 8.14
C MET A 136 -6.21 4.00 7.51
N THR A 137 -5.66 4.13 6.30
CA THR A 137 -5.51 5.42 5.63
C THR A 137 -6.84 5.95 5.13
N ILE A 138 -7.23 7.12 5.64
CA ILE A 138 -8.49 7.78 5.29
C ILE A 138 -8.33 8.81 4.17
N ALA A 139 -7.16 9.44 4.05
CA ALA A 139 -6.90 10.44 3.02
C ALA A 139 -5.41 10.59 2.72
N VAL A 140 -5.10 10.84 1.47
CA VAL A 140 -3.79 11.31 1.01
C VAL A 140 -4.04 12.56 0.18
N SER A 141 -3.41 13.67 0.56
CA SER A 141 -3.58 14.95 -0.14
C SER A 141 -3.07 14.89 -1.59
N PRO A 142 -3.49 15.82 -2.46
CA PRO A 142 -2.77 16.06 -3.70
C PRO A 142 -1.31 16.43 -3.43
N PRO A 143 -0.41 16.15 -4.39
CA PRO A 143 1.00 16.43 -4.24
C PRO A 143 1.31 17.93 -4.24
N VAL A 144 2.29 18.32 -3.44
CA VAL A 144 2.89 19.65 -3.47
C VAL A 144 4.35 19.50 -3.90
N PRO A 145 4.77 20.07 -5.05
CA PRO A 145 6.18 20.03 -5.46
C PRO A 145 7.08 20.65 -4.39
N ALA A 146 8.15 19.96 -4.02
CA ALA A 146 9.10 20.38 -2.98
C ALA A 146 10.53 20.60 -3.51
N GLY A 147 10.75 20.46 -4.82
CA GLY A 147 12.01 20.72 -5.47
C GLY A 147 12.62 19.50 -6.15
N GLN A 148 13.94 19.50 -6.27
CA GLN A 148 14.70 18.40 -6.85
C GLN A 148 15.80 17.95 -5.87
N ALA A 149 15.99 16.63 -5.77
CA ALA A 149 17.12 16.08 -5.04
C ALA A 149 18.41 16.31 -5.84
N ILE A 150 19.45 16.70 -5.12
CA ILE A 150 20.80 16.90 -5.66
C ILE A 150 21.51 15.54 -5.76
#